data_70728a13feef31e2baee19fadd0c3483
#
_entry.id   70728a13feef31e2baee19fadd0c3483
#
_cell.length_a   1.000
_cell.length_b   1.000
_cell.length_c   1.000
_cell.angle_alpha   90.00
_cell.angle_beta   90.00
_cell.angle_gamma   90.00
#
_symmetry.space_group_name_H-M   'P 1'
#
loop_
_entity.id
_entity.type
_entity.pdbx_description
1 polymer ?
#
loop_
_entity_poly.entity_id
_entity_poly.type
_entity_poly.pdbx_seq_one_letter_code
_entity_poly.pdbx_strand_id
1 'polypeptide(L)'
;MPVPVAPRRPWRIAGVLAACGLAALVLAPLQAAVHPPKLQYQMTTLPNGLRVILSEDHSTPIVHVSLWYHVGSKNERPGRTGFAHLFEHMMFKGSKNVEPESHTSIIAGVGGRSNAYTTEDETVFWQTLPAHFMPLALWMEADRMATLRVDETAFRREREVVKEERRMRIENQPYGRLSEIIYDHAFTAHPYKHPTIGSMADLEAASIADVREFHDTYYVPENAVLTVVGDFDTAPTLQLITQYFGRIPKAARPVPRDIPKEPAQTRERRVTVEEAWPLPAVVVAYHVTYDGHPDSYPLHITSKILSDGQSARIPRSLVYEKRLALTAFGSGNITEDPNLFYAVAIVQPGRSPAEAEAALIAEFEKLKQEPVTGGELQRAKNQFARDYIVGRESNQDKALHLAHAAVIHNDITTADGEFEIFTNITTADVQRVARTYFNAANRVVIHILPKGTGSR
;
A
#
# COMPACT_ATOMS: atom_id res chain seq x y z
N MET A 1 -80.86 -44.28 30.12
CA MET A 1 -79.79 -45.21 29.80
C MET A 1 -78.53 -44.40 29.46
N PRO A 2 -77.48 -44.42 30.27
CA PRO A 2 -76.24 -43.66 29.99
C PRO A 2 -75.33 -44.50 29.13
N VAL A 3 -74.65 -43.82 28.15
CA VAL A 3 -73.64 -44.34 27.22
C VAL A 3 -72.30 -44.40 27.94
N PRO A 4 -71.45 -45.46 27.79
CA PRO A 4 -70.22 -45.60 28.50
C PRO A 4 -69.08 -44.80 27.80
N VAL A 5 -68.30 -44.06 28.59
CA VAL A 5 -67.10 -43.34 28.19
C VAL A 5 -65.87 -44.28 28.17
N ALA A 6 -65.19 -44.40 27.04
CA ALA A 6 -63.96 -45.20 26.88
C ALA A 6 -62.74 -44.49 27.45
N PRO A 7 -61.73 -45.21 28.00
CA PRO A 7 -60.58 -44.61 28.63
C PRO A 7 -59.58 -44.11 27.60
N ARG A 8 -59.02 -42.84 27.78
CA ARG A 8 -57.95 -42.24 27.00
C ARG A 8 -56.61 -42.89 27.37
N ARG A 9 -55.89 -43.40 26.36
CA ARG A 9 -54.51 -43.90 26.50
C ARG A 9 -53.50 -42.72 26.54
N PRO A 10 -52.49 -42.71 27.44
CA PRO A 10 -51.45 -41.75 27.50
C PRO A 10 -50.21 -42.26 26.72
N TRP A 11 -50.15 -42.00 25.43
CA TRP A 11 -48.96 -42.31 24.64
C TRP A 11 -48.85 -41.28 23.54
N ARG A 12 -48.03 -40.20 23.74
CA ARG A 12 -47.48 -39.37 22.66
C ARG A 12 -46.58 -38.19 23.11
N ILE A 13 -46.04 -38.19 24.34
CA ILE A 13 -45.16 -37.09 24.75
C ILE A 13 -43.66 -37.48 24.68
N ALA A 14 -43.28 -38.74 24.66
CA ALA A 14 -41.91 -39.17 24.63
C ALA A 14 -41.23 -39.04 23.23
N GLY A 15 -42.01 -39.00 22.14
CA GLY A 15 -41.46 -38.93 20.76
C GLY A 15 -41.08 -37.53 20.29
N VAL A 16 -41.63 -36.45 20.89
CA VAL A 16 -41.39 -35.07 20.43
C VAL A 16 -40.11 -34.51 21.03
N LEU A 17 -39.70 -34.92 22.20
CA LEU A 17 -38.46 -34.47 22.84
C LEU A 17 -37.20 -35.10 22.22
N ALA A 18 -37.28 -36.28 21.65
CA ALA A 18 -36.18 -36.92 20.95
C ALA A 18 -35.93 -36.33 19.56
N ALA A 19 -36.98 -35.84 18.88
CA ALA A 19 -36.84 -35.18 17.58
C ALA A 19 -36.27 -33.75 17.68
N CYS A 20 -36.55 -33.02 18.77
CA CYS A 20 -35.97 -31.69 19.01
C CYS A 20 -34.47 -31.74 19.43
N GLY A 21 -34.03 -32.83 20.08
CA GLY A 21 -32.62 -33.02 20.45
C GLY A 21 -31.71 -33.35 19.25
N LEU A 22 -32.20 -34.03 18.22
CA LEU A 22 -31.44 -34.33 17.01
C LEU A 22 -31.41 -33.13 16.02
N ALA A 23 -32.41 -32.25 16.04
CA ALA A 23 -32.40 -31.04 15.19
C ALA A 23 -31.48 -29.96 15.72
N ALA A 24 -31.10 -29.95 16.99
CA ALA A 24 -30.18 -29.00 17.57
C ALA A 24 -28.69 -29.35 17.30
N LEU A 25 -28.38 -30.58 16.86
CA LEU A 25 -27.02 -31.03 16.56
C LEU A 25 -26.63 -30.82 15.09
N VAL A 26 -27.52 -30.32 14.21
CA VAL A 26 -27.28 -30.16 12.77
C VAL A 26 -27.15 -28.69 12.37
N LEU A 27 -27.29 -27.74 13.30
CA LEU A 27 -27.09 -26.31 13.06
C LEU A 27 -25.79 -25.81 13.70
N ALA A 28 -24.69 -26.56 13.60
CA ALA A 28 -23.39 -25.93 13.55
C ALA A 28 -23.34 -25.15 12.22
N PRO A 29 -23.15 -23.81 12.21
CA PRO A 29 -22.92 -23.12 10.96
C PRO A 29 -21.70 -23.78 10.34
N LEU A 30 -21.88 -24.46 9.21
CA LEU A 30 -20.78 -24.68 8.26
C LEU A 30 -20.32 -23.28 7.88
N GLN A 31 -19.43 -22.71 8.66
CA GLN A 31 -18.57 -21.64 8.18
C GLN A 31 -17.71 -22.31 7.11
N ALA A 32 -18.22 -22.33 5.89
CA ALA A 32 -17.37 -22.60 4.74
C ALA A 32 -16.24 -21.57 4.82
N ALA A 33 -15.03 -22.03 5.10
CA ALA A 33 -13.86 -21.18 5.04
C ALA A 33 -13.85 -20.61 3.62
N VAL A 34 -14.07 -19.30 3.49
CA VAL A 34 -13.99 -18.63 2.20
C VAL A 34 -12.53 -18.65 1.80
N HIS A 35 -12.17 -19.54 0.88
CA HIS A 35 -10.85 -19.52 0.26
C HIS A 35 -10.97 -18.77 -1.06
N PRO A 36 -10.28 -17.63 -1.22
CA PRO A 36 -10.25 -16.94 -2.49
C PRO A 36 -9.61 -17.86 -3.55
N PRO A 37 -10.07 -17.82 -4.81
CA PRO A 37 -9.49 -18.59 -5.87
C PRO A 37 -8.02 -18.17 -6.07
N LYS A 38 -7.15 -19.17 -6.32
CA LYS A 38 -5.75 -18.90 -6.65
C LYS A 38 -5.64 -18.19 -7.98
N LEU A 39 -4.72 -17.23 -8.06
CA LEU A 39 -4.42 -16.55 -9.30
C LEU A 39 -3.71 -17.51 -10.26
N GLN A 40 -4.21 -17.58 -11.50
CA GLN A 40 -3.59 -18.37 -12.55
C GLN A 40 -2.67 -17.47 -13.36
N TYR A 41 -1.41 -17.80 -13.47
CA TYR A 41 -0.44 -16.99 -14.19
C TYR A 41 0.70 -17.82 -14.76
N GLN A 42 1.38 -17.25 -15.74
CA GLN A 42 2.67 -17.72 -16.23
C GLN A 42 3.68 -16.59 -16.06
N MET A 43 4.89 -16.93 -15.63
CA MET A 43 5.99 -15.97 -15.53
C MET A 43 7.18 -16.44 -16.35
N THR A 44 7.76 -15.56 -17.14
CA THR A 44 8.95 -15.80 -17.93
C THR A 44 9.90 -14.60 -17.84
N THR A 45 11.16 -14.79 -18.18
CA THR A 45 12.15 -13.71 -18.27
C THR A 45 12.71 -13.66 -19.69
N LEU A 46 12.63 -12.50 -20.32
CA LEU A 46 13.20 -12.27 -21.65
C LEU A 46 14.75 -12.23 -21.59
N PRO A 47 15.45 -12.46 -22.72
CA PRO A 47 16.91 -12.43 -22.75
C PRO A 47 17.55 -11.12 -22.26
N ASN A 48 16.83 -10.00 -22.34
CA ASN A 48 17.26 -8.70 -21.81
C ASN A 48 16.97 -8.48 -20.33
N GLY A 49 16.42 -9.48 -19.63
CA GLY A 49 16.14 -9.43 -18.20
C GLY A 49 14.75 -8.96 -17.82
N LEU A 50 13.92 -8.49 -18.76
CA LEU A 50 12.53 -8.12 -18.49
C LEU A 50 11.75 -9.35 -18.01
N ARG A 51 11.17 -9.27 -16.82
CA ARG A 51 10.25 -10.27 -16.30
C ARG A 51 8.84 -10.00 -16.85
N VAL A 52 8.15 -11.03 -17.27
CA VAL A 52 6.82 -10.96 -17.89
C VAL A 52 5.89 -11.88 -17.14
N ILE A 53 4.78 -11.35 -16.65
CA ILE A 53 3.69 -12.08 -15.99
C ILE A 53 2.46 -12.00 -16.88
N LEU A 54 1.87 -13.15 -17.22
CA LEU A 54 0.68 -13.29 -18.03
C LEU A 54 -0.40 -14.04 -17.25
N SER A 55 -1.60 -13.45 -17.13
CA SER A 55 -2.75 -14.07 -16.46
C SER A 55 -3.98 -13.91 -17.32
N GLU A 56 -4.42 -15.00 -17.96
CA GLU A 56 -5.61 -15.01 -18.81
C GLU A 56 -6.89 -14.92 -17.95
N ASP A 57 -7.79 -14.06 -18.35
CA ASP A 57 -9.14 -13.94 -17.78
C ASP A 57 -10.13 -13.50 -18.87
N HIS A 58 -10.86 -14.45 -19.40
CA HIS A 58 -11.83 -14.23 -20.48
C HIS A 58 -13.24 -13.83 -19.98
N SER A 59 -13.37 -13.46 -18.71
CA SER A 59 -14.67 -13.09 -18.12
C SER A 59 -15.22 -11.78 -18.68
N THR A 60 -14.34 -10.89 -19.14
CA THR A 60 -14.69 -9.60 -19.73
C THR A 60 -13.72 -9.28 -20.87
N PRO A 61 -14.17 -8.61 -21.98
CA PRO A 61 -13.32 -8.34 -23.14
C PRO A 61 -12.40 -7.11 -22.91
N ILE A 62 -11.71 -7.09 -21.78
CA ILE A 62 -10.76 -6.04 -21.38
C ILE A 62 -9.42 -6.66 -20.93
N VAL A 63 -8.36 -5.90 -21.14
CA VAL A 63 -7.02 -6.24 -20.67
C VAL A 63 -6.44 -5.10 -19.84
N HIS A 64 -5.69 -5.46 -18.82
CA HIS A 64 -4.85 -4.57 -18.05
C HIS A 64 -3.38 -4.87 -18.36
N VAL A 65 -2.64 -3.84 -18.71
CA VAL A 65 -1.19 -3.89 -18.96
C VAL A 65 -0.53 -2.96 -17.96
N SER A 66 0.39 -3.45 -17.16
CA SER A 66 1.17 -2.62 -16.25
C SER A 66 2.66 -2.91 -16.35
N LEU A 67 3.46 -1.85 -16.28
CA LEU A 67 4.91 -1.91 -16.29
C LEU A 67 5.42 -1.34 -14.98
N TRP A 68 6.04 -2.18 -14.18
CA TRP A 68 6.57 -1.90 -12.86
C TRP A 68 8.09 -1.76 -12.94
N TYR A 69 8.59 -0.61 -12.54
CA TYR A 69 10.01 -0.41 -12.34
C TYR A 69 10.33 -0.47 -10.85
N HIS A 70 11.27 -1.32 -10.46
CA HIS A 70 11.74 -1.44 -9.09
C HIS A 70 12.67 -0.28 -8.73
N VAL A 71 12.08 0.89 -8.71
CA VAL A 71 12.71 2.17 -8.37
C VAL A 71 11.66 3.12 -7.83
N GLY A 72 11.92 3.70 -6.68
CA GLY A 72 11.09 4.69 -6.03
C GLY A 72 11.94 5.78 -5.40
N SER A 73 11.34 6.57 -4.53
CA SER A 73 12.05 7.69 -3.91
C SER A 73 13.22 7.25 -3.04
N LYS A 74 13.24 6.03 -2.50
CA LYS A 74 14.39 5.53 -1.72
C LYS A 74 15.68 5.39 -2.53
N ASN A 75 15.59 5.32 -3.85
CA ASN A 75 16.73 5.20 -4.74
C ASN A 75 17.36 6.56 -5.10
N GLU A 76 16.77 7.63 -4.59
CA GLU A 76 17.26 8.99 -4.83
C GLU A 76 18.48 9.30 -3.95
N ARG A 77 19.35 10.18 -4.45
CA ARG A 77 20.51 10.61 -3.69
C ARG A 77 20.24 11.89 -2.89
N PRO A 78 20.93 12.12 -1.77
CA PRO A 78 20.78 13.34 -1.00
C PRO A 78 20.96 14.61 -1.86
N GLY A 79 20.08 15.59 -1.69
CA GLY A 79 20.05 16.82 -2.48
C GLY A 79 19.43 16.66 -3.88
N ARG A 80 18.78 15.52 -4.15
CA ARG A 80 18.10 15.19 -5.41
C ARG A 80 16.84 14.38 -5.14
N THR A 81 16.03 14.82 -4.15
CA THR A 81 14.75 14.18 -3.82
C THR A 81 13.64 14.64 -4.75
N GLY A 82 12.65 13.75 -5.00
CA GLY A 82 11.55 13.99 -5.92
C GLY A 82 11.80 13.56 -7.36
N PHE A 83 12.94 12.90 -7.64
CA PHE A 83 13.31 12.51 -9.00
C PHE A 83 12.48 11.35 -9.54
N ALA A 84 12.16 10.37 -8.72
CA ALA A 84 11.33 9.25 -9.14
C ALA A 84 9.93 9.74 -9.57
N HIS A 85 9.32 10.62 -8.78
CA HIS A 85 8.04 11.22 -9.10
C HIS A 85 8.11 12.19 -10.30
N LEU A 86 9.15 13.06 -10.36
CA LEU A 86 9.34 13.91 -11.51
C LEU A 86 9.52 13.08 -12.79
N PHE A 87 10.20 11.92 -12.67
CA PHE A 87 10.39 11.05 -13.82
C PHE A 87 9.09 10.36 -14.24
N GLU A 88 8.20 10.03 -13.30
CA GLU A 88 6.84 9.59 -13.62
C GLU A 88 6.15 10.58 -14.57
N HIS A 89 6.21 11.89 -14.28
CA HIS A 89 5.68 12.95 -15.15
C HIS A 89 6.39 12.99 -16.52
N MET A 90 7.71 12.87 -16.54
CA MET A 90 8.49 12.88 -17.76
C MET A 90 8.15 11.74 -18.73
N MET A 91 7.71 10.60 -18.20
CA MET A 91 7.30 9.43 -18.99
C MET A 91 6.07 9.68 -19.89
N PHE A 92 5.31 10.74 -19.67
CA PHE A 92 4.20 11.15 -20.53
C PHE A 92 4.57 12.23 -21.56
N LYS A 93 5.85 12.64 -21.62
CA LYS A 93 6.31 13.73 -22.51
C LYS A 93 6.77 13.25 -23.88
N GLY A 94 6.30 12.06 -24.28
CA GLY A 94 6.50 11.49 -25.60
C GLY A 94 7.74 10.61 -25.72
N SER A 95 7.77 9.90 -26.82
CA SER A 95 8.85 9.00 -27.22
C SER A 95 9.20 9.25 -28.70
N LYS A 96 9.98 8.39 -29.31
CA LYS A 96 10.33 8.54 -30.73
C LYS A 96 9.11 8.57 -31.64
N ASN A 97 8.10 7.73 -31.34
CA ASN A 97 6.94 7.51 -32.20
C ASN A 97 5.64 8.01 -31.59
N VAL A 98 5.63 8.48 -30.34
CA VAL A 98 4.47 9.03 -29.65
C VAL A 98 4.74 10.50 -29.33
N GLU A 99 3.87 11.37 -29.81
CA GLU A 99 4.01 12.82 -29.59
C GLU A 99 3.84 13.17 -28.09
N PRO A 100 4.46 14.28 -27.64
CA PRO A 100 4.31 14.77 -26.28
C PRO A 100 2.83 14.89 -25.88
N GLU A 101 2.49 14.50 -24.63
CA GLU A 101 1.14 14.56 -24.05
C GLU A 101 0.09 13.64 -24.73
N SER A 102 0.49 12.88 -25.76
CA SER A 102 -0.47 12.07 -26.54
C SER A 102 -0.74 10.68 -25.94
N HIS A 103 0.10 10.20 -25.03
CA HIS A 103 -0.03 8.85 -24.49
C HIS A 103 -1.42 8.58 -23.91
N THR A 104 -1.88 9.41 -22.98
CA THR A 104 -3.19 9.28 -22.34
C THR A 104 -4.33 9.45 -23.32
N SER A 105 -4.24 10.40 -24.27
CA SER A 105 -5.29 10.66 -25.26
C SER A 105 -5.43 9.53 -26.26
N ILE A 106 -4.33 8.87 -26.66
CA ILE A 106 -4.36 7.69 -27.54
C ILE A 106 -5.11 6.55 -26.86
N ILE A 107 -4.77 6.24 -25.60
CA ILE A 107 -5.44 5.19 -24.83
C ILE A 107 -6.92 5.53 -24.59
N ALA A 108 -7.23 6.77 -24.24
CA ALA A 108 -8.62 7.22 -24.09
C ALA A 108 -9.42 7.14 -25.40
N GLY A 109 -8.77 7.44 -26.53
CA GLY A 109 -9.36 7.38 -27.88
C GLY A 109 -9.82 5.98 -28.29
N VAL A 110 -9.25 4.94 -27.72
CA VAL A 110 -9.68 3.54 -27.92
C VAL A 110 -10.55 3.01 -26.78
N GLY A 111 -11.07 3.89 -25.92
CA GLY A 111 -11.96 3.53 -24.81
C GLY A 111 -11.22 3.01 -23.57
N GLY A 112 -9.90 3.18 -23.48
CA GLY A 112 -9.08 2.79 -22.36
C GLY A 112 -8.88 3.90 -21.33
N ARG A 113 -8.19 3.54 -20.23
CA ARG A 113 -7.71 4.44 -19.19
C ARG A 113 -6.25 4.13 -18.89
N SER A 114 -5.48 5.16 -18.60
CA SER A 114 -4.07 5.02 -18.19
C SER A 114 -3.78 5.91 -17.01
N ASN A 115 -2.83 5.51 -16.18
CA ASN A 115 -2.29 6.33 -15.11
C ASN A 115 -0.89 5.81 -14.71
N ALA A 116 -0.28 6.48 -13.75
CA ALA A 116 0.95 6.06 -13.11
C ALA A 116 0.91 6.43 -11.62
N TYR A 117 1.83 5.87 -10.86
CA TYR A 117 2.13 6.30 -9.51
C TYR A 117 3.57 5.95 -9.13
N THR A 118 4.10 6.70 -8.18
CA THR A 118 5.42 6.47 -7.58
C THR A 118 5.26 6.33 -6.07
N THR A 119 5.91 5.32 -5.52
CA THR A 119 6.04 5.12 -4.07
C THR A 119 7.50 5.30 -3.64
N GLU A 120 7.79 4.90 -2.42
CA GLU A 120 9.17 4.83 -1.94
C GLU A 120 9.96 3.73 -2.65
N ASP A 121 9.32 2.66 -3.12
CA ASP A 121 9.94 1.41 -3.59
C ASP A 121 9.80 1.16 -5.09
N GLU A 122 8.71 1.63 -5.71
CA GLU A 122 8.42 1.38 -7.12
C GLU A 122 7.80 2.57 -7.85
N THR A 123 7.95 2.57 -9.18
CA THR A 123 7.23 3.45 -10.10
C THR A 123 6.48 2.58 -11.11
N VAL A 124 5.17 2.79 -11.22
CA VAL A 124 4.26 1.94 -11.98
C VAL A 124 3.51 2.74 -13.03
N PHE A 125 3.48 2.23 -14.24
CA PHE A 125 2.67 2.75 -15.35
C PHE A 125 1.67 1.70 -15.77
N TRP A 126 0.41 2.06 -15.98
CA TRP A 126 -0.61 1.10 -16.32
C TRP A 126 -1.66 1.61 -17.29
N GLN A 127 -2.30 0.67 -17.99
CA GLN A 127 -3.38 0.92 -18.93
C GLN A 127 -4.41 -0.21 -18.83
N THR A 128 -5.69 0.15 -18.83
CA THR A 128 -6.81 -0.78 -18.94
C THR A 128 -7.63 -0.41 -20.14
N LEU A 129 -7.83 -1.32 -21.10
CA LEU A 129 -8.45 -1.03 -22.38
C LEU A 129 -9.13 -2.28 -22.97
N PRO A 130 -10.00 -2.13 -24.00
CA PRO A 130 -10.56 -3.28 -24.70
C PRO A 130 -9.47 -4.22 -25.24
N ALA A 131 -9.66 -5.53 -25.07
CA ALA A 131 -8.67 -6.56 -25.31
C ALA A 131 -8.03 -6.51 -26.72
N HIS A 132 -8.80 -6.21 -27.75
CA HIS A 132 -8.29 -6.14 -29.11
C HIS A 132 -7.31 -4.98 -29.37
N PHE A 133 -7.21 -4.00 -28.46
CA PHE A 133 -6.21 -2.94 -28.49
C PHE A 133 -4.97 -3.25 -27.64
N MET A 134 -4.86 -4.42 -27.01
CA MET A 134 -3.66 -4.81 -26.23
C MET A 134 -2.35 -4.60 -27.02
N PRO A 135 -2.26 -4.94 -28.33
CA PRO A 135 -1.05 -4.69 -29.10
C PRO A 135 -0.60 -3.23 -29.12
N LEU A 136 -1.55 -2.27 -29.11
CA LEU A 136 -1.26 -0.85 -29.02
C LEU A 136 -0.64 -0.49 -27.67
N ALA A 137 -1.22 -0.96 -26.57
CA ALA A 137 -0.69 -0.72 -25.24
C ALA A 137 0.74 -1.28 -25.07
N LEU A 138 0.96 -2.53 -25.48
CA LEU A 138 2.28 -3.16 -25.41
C LEU A 138 3.32 -2.42 -26.28
N TRP A 139 2.92 -1.98 -27.46
CA TRP A 139 3.80 -1.21 -28.35
C TRP A 139 4.15 0.15 -27.73
N MET A 140 3.18 0.86 -27.17
CA MET A 140 3.41 2.16 -26.54
C MET A 140 4.36 2.06 -25.34
N GLU A 141 4.20 1.05 -24.50
CA GLU A 141 5.10 0.80 -23.36
C GLU A 141 6.51 0.46 -23.81
N ALA A 142 6.65 -0.39 -24.83
CA ALA A 142 7.95 -0.74 -25.39
C ALA A 142 8.64 0.47 -26.06
N ASP A 143 7.87 1.31 -26.78
CA ASP A 143 8.43 2.52 -27.39
C ASP A 143 8.88 3.53 -26.34
N ARG A 144 8.09 3.71 -25.27
CA ARG A 144 8.41 4.56 -24.14
C ARG A 144 9.69 4.07 -23.41
N MET A 145 9.78 2.78 -23.10
CA MET A 145 10.95 2.20 -22.46
C MET A 145 12.22 2.35 -23.32
N ALA A 146 12.09 2.20 -24.64
CA ALA A 146 13.23 2.20 -25.55
C ALA A 146 13.68 3.60 -25.98
N THR A 147 12.78 4.56 -26.07
CA THR A 147 13.01 5.79 -26.83
C THR A 147 12.40 7.05 -26.20
N LEU A 148 12.22 7.07 -24.88
CA LEU A 148 11.66 8.20 -24.16
C LEU A 148 12.37 9.51 -24.54
N ARG A 149 11.62 10.56 -24.76
CA ARG A 149 12.17 11.91 -24.99
C ARG A 149 12.45 12.60 -23.66
N VAL A 150 13.72 12.76 -23.34
CA VAL A 150 14.17 13.54 -22.18
C VAL A 150 14.84 14.81 -22.68
N ASP A 151 14.06 15.86 -22.90
CA ASP A 151 14.53 17.15 -23.35
C ASP A 151 14.43 18.24 -22.27
N GLU A 152 15.23 19.28 -22.42
CA GLU A 152 15.37 20.38 -21.45
C GLU A 152 14.06 21.16 -21.27
N THR A 153 13.28 21.35 -22.35
CA THR A 153 12.06 22.16 -22.31
C THR A 153 10.96 21.41 -21.55
N ALA A 154 10.75 20.12 -21.86
CA ALA A 154 9.82 19.27 -21.15
C ALA A 154 10.21 19.13 -19.67
N PHE A 155 11.49 18.91 -19.38
CA PHE A 155 11.98 18.83 -18.01
C PHE A 155 11.68 20.09 -17.19
N ARG A 156 12.03 21.29 -17.71
CA ARG A 156 11.77 22.54 -16.99
C ARG A 156 10.30 22.75 -16.73
N ARG A 157 9.45 22.45 -17.70
CA ARG A 157 8.01 22.54 -17.56
C ARG A 157 7.47 21.58 -16.46
N GLU A 158 7.86 20.30 -16.52
CA GLU A 158 7.37 19.33 -15.56
C GLU A 158 7.90 19.57 -14.15
N ARG A 159 9.10 20.04 -14.01
CA ARG A 159 9.62 20.49 -12.72
C ARG A 159 8.74 21.56 -12.08
N GLU A 160 8.28 22.54 -12.84
CA GLU A 160 7.34 23.55 -12.32
C GLU A 160 5.97 22.97 -12.03
N VAL A 161 5.50 22.00 -12.81
CA VAL A 161 4.24 21.27 -12.54
C VAL A 161 4.33 20.52 -11.21
N VAL A 162 5.40 19.75 -10.98
CA VAL A 162 5.62 19.01 -9.73
C VAL A 162 5.75 19.95 -8.51
N LYS A 163 6.44 21.09 -8.68
CA LYS A 163 6.54 22.12 -7.63
C LYS A 163 5.16 22.69 -7.28
N GLU A 164 4.31 22.93 -8.27
CA GLU A 164 2.95 23.41 -8.03
C GLU A 164 2.06 22.34 -7.39
N GLU A 165 2.20 21.09 -7.82
CA GLU A 165 1.52 19.95 -7.19
C GLU A 165 1.90 19.84 -5.71
N ARG A 166 3.20 19.97 -5.38
CA ARG A 166 3.66 19.99 -4.00
C ARG A 166 3.00 21.12 -3.19
N ARG A 167 2.93 22.35 -3.75
CA ARG A 167 2.22 23.45 -3.10
C ARG A 167 0.77 23.11 -2.84
N MET A 168 0.07 22.62 -3.85
CA MET A 168 -1.37 22.34 -3.77
C MET A 168 -1.71 21.19 -2.82
N ARG A 169 -0.95 20.10 -2.87
CA ARG A 169 -1.26 18.87 -2.12
C ARG A 169 -0.68 18.86 -0.70
N ILE A 170 0.44 19.54 -0.48
CA ILE A 170 1.19 19.44 0.77
C ILE A 170 1.25 20.78 1.49
N GLU A 171 1.77 21.84 0.86
CA GLU A 171 2.07 23.08 1.57
C GLU A 171 0.81 23.90 1.89
N ASN A 172 -0.17 23.92 0.99
CA ASN A 172 -1.41 24.68 1.13
C ASN A 172 -2.52 23.90 1.85
N GLN A 173 -2.31 22.62 2.17
CA GLN A 173 -3.32 21.81 2.86
C GLN A 173 -3.10 21.83 4.37
N PRO A 174 -4.18 22.02 5.17
CA PRO A 174 -4.10 21.79 6.62
C PRO A 174 -3.58 20.36 6.86
N TYR A 175 -2.57 20.24 7.70
CA TYR A 175 -1.90 18.95 7.99
C TYR A 175 -1.23 18.25 6.80
N GLY A 176 -1.10 18.90 5.64
CA GLY A 176 -0.52 18.29 4.44
C GLY A 176 0.93 17.80 4.64
N ARG A 177 1.70 18.47 5.50
CA ARG A 177 3.07 18.09 5.85
C ARG A 177 3.19 17.03 6.94
N LEU A 178 2.06 16.47 7.41
CA LEU A 178 2.08 15.52 8.53
C LEU A 178 2.99 14.32 8.27
N SER A 179 2.84 13.68 7.12
CA SER A 179 3.66 12.53 6.73
C SER A 179 5.15 12.92 6.66
N GLU A 180 5.49 14.03 6.02
CA GLU A 180 6.87 14.52 5.94
C GLU A 180 7.49 14.72 7.33
N ILE A 181 6.77 15.34 8.25
CA ILE A 181 7.23 15.58 9.63
C ILE A 181 7.45 14.24 10.35
N ILE A 182 6.54 13.28 10.19
CA ILE A 182 6.69 11.96 10.81
C ILE A 182 7.96 11.28 10.34
N TYR A 183 8.14 11.19 9.03
CA TYR A 183 9.26 10.47 8.43
C TYR A 183 10.60 11.18 8.62
N ASP A 184 10.65 12.51 8.49
CA ASP A 184 11.87 13.29 8.72
C ASP A 184 12.41 13.16 10.13
N HIS A 185 11.52 13.06 11.12
CA HIS A 185 11.94 12.93 12.52
C HIS A 185 12.08 11.48 13.00
N ALA A 186 11.47 10.51 12.33
CA ALA A 186 11.61 9.10 12.69
C ALA A 186 12.87 8.47 12.09
N PHE A 187 13.21 8.81 10.85
CA PHE A 187 14.40 8.26 10.18
C PHE A 187 15.60 9.19 10.30
N THR A 188 16.80 8.58 10.37
CA THR A 188 18.09 9.29 10.42
C THR A 188 18.96 9.03 9.21
N ALA A 189 18.96 7.81 8.70
CA ALA A 189 19.83 7.37 7.61
C ALA A 189 19.06 6.81 6.41
N HIS A 190 17.96 6.08 6.66
CA HIS A 190 17.21 5.46 5.58
C HIS A 190 16.49 6.51 4.72
N PRO A 191 16.50 6.38 3.37
CA PRO A 191 15.89 7.34 2.45
C PRO A 191 14.36 7.52 2.60
N TYR A 192 13.65 6.62 3.28
CA TYR A 192 12.24 6.86 3.63
C TYR A 192 12.03 8.16 4.43
N LYS A 193 13.12 8.74 4.91
CA LYS A 193 13.12 10.05 5.58
C LYS A 193 12.50 11.18 4.75
N HIS A 194 12.63 11.17 3.44
CA HIS A 194 12.14 12.23 2.57
C HIS A 194 10.86 11.82 1.83
N PRO A 195 9.98 12.77 1.48
CA PRO A 195 8.75 12.48 0.76
C PRO A 195 9.02 12.12 -0.70
N THR A 196 8.16 11.28 -1.27
CA THR A 196 8.23 10.85 -2.67
C THR A 196 8.21 12.03 -3.66
N ILE A 197 7.46 13.09 -3.38
CA ILE A 197 7.42 14.30 -4.21
C ILE A 197 8.69 15.16 -4.09
N GLY A 198 9.57 14.86 -3.14
CA GLY A 198 10.81 15.59 -2.91
C GLY A 198 10.65 16.93 -2.21
N SER A 199 11.78 17.63 -2.01
CA SER A 199 11.80 18.98 -1.45
C SER A 199 11.79 20.05 -2.56
N MET A 200 11.25 21.24 -2.25
CA MET A 200 11.32 22.38 -3.18
C MET A 200 12.76 22.71 -3.58
N ALA A 201 13.69 22.66 -2.61
CA ALA A 201 15.09 22.99 -2.86
C ALA A 201 15.75 21.98 -3.83
N ASP A 202 15.46 20.69 -3.67
CA ASP A 202 16.02 19.63 -4.52
C ASP A 202 15.43 19.68 -5.93
N LEU A 203 14.12 19.92 -6.04
CA LEU A 203 13.45 20.13 -7.34
C LEU A 203 14.03 21.34 -8.07
N GLU A 204 14.30 22.46 -7.37
CA GLU A 204 14.93 23.65 -7.96
C GLU A 204 16.36 23.37 -8.43
N ALA A 205 17.12 22.60 -7.65
CA ALA A 205 18.51 22.24 -7.96
C ALA A 205 18.63 21.13 -9.03
N ALA A 206 17.52 20.51 -9.43
CA ALA A 206 17.49 19.43 -10.42
C ALA A 206 17.98 19.90 -11.80
N SER A 207 18.80 19.08 -12.47
CA SER A 207 19.26 19.29 -13.83
C SER A 207 18.81 18.18 -14.77
N ILE A 208 18.75 18.47 -16.07
CA ILE A 208 18.43 17.46 -17.09
C ILE A 208 19.45 16.30 -17.11
N ALA A 209 20.70 16.56 -16.72
CA ALA A 209 21.73 15.53 -16.62
C ALA A 209 21.42 14.54 -15.51
N ASP A 210 20.97 15.03 -14.35
CA ASP A 210 20.55 14.19 -13.23
C ASP A 210 19.35 13.31 -13.62
N VAL A 211 18.37 13.88 -14.33
CA VAL A 211 17.18 13.16 -14.81
C VAL A 211 17.55 12.06 -15.81
N ARG A 212 18.45 12.33 -16.74
CA ARG A 212 18.96 11.33 -17.70
C ARG A 212 19.71 10.21 -16.99
N GLU A 213 20.59 10.55 -16.05
CA GLU A 213 21.32 9.57 -15.25
C GLU A 213 20.38 8.64 -14.49
N PHE A 214 19.33 9.20 -13.88
CA PHE A 214 18.32 8.43 -13.16
C PHE A 214 17.55 7.48 -14.08
N HIS A 215 17.11 7.97 -15.26
CA HIS A 215 16.48 7.16 -16.29
C HIS A 215 17.36 5.99 -16.72
N ASP A 216 18.57 6.29 -17.18
CA ASP A 216 19.49 5.30 -17.77
C ASP A 216 19.94 4.25 -16.74
N THR A 217 19.82 4.58 -15.45
CA THR A 217 20.16 3.67 -14.35
C THR A 217 19.02 2.74 -14.00
N TYR A 218 17.77 3.24 -13.91
CA TYR A 218 16.69 2.52 -13.29
C TYR A 218 15.57 2.09 -14.23
N TYR A 219 15.32 2.81 -15.34
CA TYR A 219 14.22 2.52 -16.27
C TYR A 219 14.67 1.59 -17.40
N VAL A 220 15.12 0.41 -17.02
CA VAL A 220 15.74 -0.61 -17.88
C VAL A 220 15.02 -1.94 -17.75
N PRO A 221 15.07 -2.82 -18.80
CA PRO A 221 14.31 -4.08 -18.80
C PRO A 221 14.55 -4.97 -17.58
N GLU A 222 15.79 -5.16 -17.15
CA GLU A 222 16.12 -6.02 -16.01
C GLU A 222 15.67 -5.47 -14.65
N ASN A 223 15.28 -4.21 -14.60
CA ASN A 223 14.69 -3.57 -13.42
C ASN A 223 13.16 -3.51 -13.49
N ALA A 224 12.55 -4.13 -14.49
CA ALA A 224 11.13 -4.03 -14.75
C ALA A 224 10.41 -5.38 -14.73
N VAL A 225 9.11 -5.31 -14.41
CA VAL A 225 8.14 -6.40 -14.54
C VAL A 225 6.98 -5.90 -15.39
N LEU A 226 6.75 -6.55 -16.52
CA LEU A 226 5.57 -6.34 -17.34
C LEU A 226 4.49 -7.34 -16.92
N THR A 227 3.33 -6.85 -16.51
CA THR A 227 2.19 -7.71 -16.13
C THR A 227 1.02 -7.46 -17.06
N VAL A 228 0.47 -8.52 -17.63
CA VAL A 228 -0.72 -8.47 -18.48
C VAL A 228 -1.79 -9.39 -17.89
N VAL A 229 -2.97 -8.85 -17.61
CA VAL A 229 -4.10 -9.60 -17.05
C VAL A 229 -5.36 -9.30 -17.84
N GLY A 230 -6.09 -10.32 -18.25
CA GLY A 230 -7.37 -10.16 -18.94
C GLY A 230 -7.57 -11.06 -20.15
N ASP A 231 -8.36 -10.57 -21.11
CA ASP A 231 -8.82 -11.35 -22.26
C ASP A 231 -7.77 -11.37 -23.39
N PHE A 232 -6.93 -12.39 -23.37
CA PHE A 232 -5.92 -12.65 -24.41
C PHE A 232 -5.49 -14.12 -24.40
N ASP A 233 -4.83 -14.56 -25.49
CA ASP A 233 -4.16 -15.86 -25.56
C ASP A 233 -2.67 -15.69 -25.21
N THR A 234 -2.15 -16.50 -24.28
CA THR A 234 -0.78 -16.40 -23.75
C THR A 234 0.30 -16.53 -24.82
N ALA A 235 0.22 -17.53 -25.70
CA ALA A 235 1.30 -17.81 -26.65
C ALA A 235 1.49 -16.69 -27.69
N PRO A 236 0.45 -16.19 -28.40
CA PRO A 236 0.57 -15.04 -29.28
C PRO A 236 1.01 -13.77 -28.56
N THR A 237 0.50 -13.55 -27.34
CA THR A 237 0.84 -12.36 -26.53
C THR A 237 2.32 -12.37 -26.15
N LEU A 238 2.86 -13.51 -25.72
CA LEU A 238 4.29 -13.64 -25.41
C LEU A 238 5.17 -13.42 -26.65
N GLN A 239 4.75 -13.87 -27.82
CA GLN A 239 5.45 -13.60 -29.08
C GLN A 239 5.48 -12.10 -29.37
N LEU A 240 4.36 -11.42 -29.21
CA LEU A 240 4.24 -9.97 -29.41
C LEU A 240 5.10 -9.17 -28.42
N ILE A 241 5.07 -9.56 -27.14
CA ILE A 241 5.94 -8.95 -26.11
C ILE A 241 7.40 -9.17 -26.46
N THR A 242 7.79 -10.37 -26.87
CA THR A 242 9.16 -10.66 -27.28
C THR A 242 9.59 -9.82 -28.48
N GLN A 243 8.70 -9.62 -29.46
CA GLN A 243 8.97 -8.77 -30.62
C GLN A 243 9.18 -7.30 -30.24
N TYR A 244 8.39 -6.75 -29.32
CA TYR A 244 8.46 -5.34 -28.94
C TYR A 244 9.56 -5.06 -27.93
N PHE A 245 9.61 -5.82 -26.86
CA PHE A 245 10.52 -5.56 -25.74
C PHE A 245 11.88 -6.27 -25.87
N GLY A 246 11.94 -7.43 -26.53
CA GLY A 246 13.16 -8.25 -26.59
C GLY A 246 14.35 -7.57 -27.28
N ARG A 247 14.11 -6.55 -28.11
CA ARG A 247 15.13 -5.75 -28.79
C ARG A 247 15.68 -4.59 -27.94
N ILE A 248 15.05 -4.28 -26.82
CA ILE A 248 15.51 -3.22 -25.91
C ILE A 248 16.76 -3.74 -25.20
N PRO A 249 17.89 -2.99 -25.23
CA PRO A 249 19.13 -3.46 -24.63
C PRO A 249 19.03 -3.54 -23.12
N LYS A 250 19.87 -4.38 -22.52
CA LYS A 250 20.11 -4.37 -21.06
C LYS A 250 20.75 -3.06 -20.63
N ALA A 251 20.66 -2.77 -19.33
CA ALA A 251 21.40 -1.67 -18.74
C ALA A 251 22.89 -1.77 -19.03
N ALA A 252 23.52 -0.63 -19.25
CA ALA A 252 24.96 -0.56 -19.44
C ALA A 252 25.77 -0.85 -18.17
N ARG A 253 25.12 -0.74 -17.00
CA ARG A 253 25.68 -0.97 -15.65
C ARG A 253 24.65 -1.69 -14.79
N PRO A 254 25.08 -2.47 -13.79
CA PRO A 254 24.15 -3.06 -12.82
C PRO A 254 23.31 -1.99 -12.13
N VAL A 255 22.03 -2.27 -11.92
CA VAL A 255 21.12 -1.39 -11.17
C VAL A 255 21.56 -1.36 -9.71
N PRO A 256 21.83 -0.19 -9.11
CA PRO A 256 22.22 -0.08 -7.71
C PRO A 256 21.11 -0.60 -6.77
N ARG A 257 21.52 -1.33 -5.72
CA ARG A 257 20.62 -1.89 -4.69
C ARG A 257 21.07 -1.53 -3.26
N ASP A 258 22.13 -0.77 -3.11
CA ASP A 258 22.67 -0.38 -1.80
C ASP A 258 21.85 0.77 -1.23
N ILE A 259 20.85 0.43 -0.41
CA ILE A 259 20.05 1.40 0.33
C ILE A 259 20.63 1.53 1.74
N PRO A 260 20.92 2.76 2.23
CA PRO A 260 21.38 2.99 3.59
C PRO A 260 20.37 2.45 4.61
N LYS A 261 20.81 1.59 5.52
CA LYS A 261 19.93 1.03 6.55
C LYS A 261 19.74 2.01 7.71
N GLU A 262 18.51 2.07 8.22
CA GLU A 262 18.25 2.81 9.46
C GLU A 262 18.89 2.10 10.65
N PRO A 263 19.68 2.80 11.47
CA PRO A 263 20.26 2.21 12.68
C PRO A 263 19.17 1.93 13.73
N ALA A 264 19.33 0.85 14.48
CA ALA A 264 18.41 0.52 15.55
C ALA A 264 18.32 1.66 16.58
N GLN A 265 17.09 2.09 16.87
CA GLN A 265 16.85 3.10 17.89
C GLN A 265 17.01 2.49 19.28
N THR A 266 17.78 3.15 20.15
CA THR A 266 18.11 2.66 21.52
C THR A 266 17.49 3.48 22.64
N ARG A 267 16.85 4.61 22.33
CA ARG A 267 16.17 5.50 23.28
C ARG A 267 14.99 6.21 22.62
N GLU A 268 14.00 6.57 23.43
CA GLU A 268 12.90 7.40 22.97
C GLU A 268 13.42 8.71 22.37
N ARG A 269 12.84 9.10 21.23
CA ARG A 269 13.04 10.43 20.64
C ARG A 269 11.78 11.26 20.85
N ARG A 270 11.98 12.52 21.28
CA ARG A 270 10.91 13.49 21.46
C ARG A 270 11.22 14.76 20.70
N VAL A 271 10.26 15.21 19.92
CA VAL A 271 10.41 16.41 19.08
C VAL A 271 9.18 17.27 19.24
N THR A 272 9.39 18.59 19.27
CA THR A 272 8.31 19.58 19.12
C THR A 272 8.57 20.40 17.87
N VAL A 273 7.56 20.47 17.00
CA VAL A 273 7.58 21.22 15.74
C VAL A 273 6.48 22.26 15.80
N GLU A 274 6.72 23.42 15.22
CA GLU A 274 5.68 24.46 15.06
C GLU A 274 5.26 24.56 13.60
N GLU A 275 3.95 24.47 13.36
CA GLU A 275 3.35 24.59 12.03
C GLU A 275 2.18 25.57 12.01
N ALA A 276 1.89 26.13 10.84
CA ALA A 276 0.75 27.01 10.64
C ALA A 276 -0.57 26.23 10.57
N TRP A 277 -0.79 25.32 11.52
CA TRP A 277 -1.97 24.48 11.60
C TRP A 277 -3.00 25.03 12.60
N PRO A 278 -4.29 24.77 12.38
CA PRO A 278 -5.33 25.32 13.25
C PRO A 278 -5.33 24.71 14.66
N LEU A 279 -4.91 23.44 14.80
CA LEU A 279 -4.90 22.71 16.06
C LEU A 279 -3.63 21.87 16.19
N PRO A 280 -3.21 21.58 17.44
CA PRO A 280 -2.09 20.70 17.68
C PRO A 280 -2.34 19.29 17.16
N ALA A 281 -1.27 18.64 16.72
CA ALA A 281 -1.27 17.20 16.46
C ALA A 281 -0.21 16.51 17.33
N VAL A 282 -0.51 15.27 17.70
CA VAL A 282 0.42 14.39 18.43
C VAL A 282 0.62 13.13 17.63
N VAL A 283 1.86 12.74 17.45
CA VAL A 283 2.26 11.50 16.78
C VAL A 283 3.02 10.62 17.75
N VAL A 284 2.70 9.34 17.75
CA VAL A 284 3.46 8.28 18.42
C VAL A 284 3.81 7.24 17.36
N ALA A 285 5.10 7.07 17.08
CA ALA A 285 5.59 6.16 16.05
C ALA A 285 6.61 5.16 16.60
N TYR A 286 6.72 4.01 15.95
CA TYR A 286 7.65 2.94 16.25
C TYR A 286 8.22 2.38 14.95
N HIS A 287 9.51 2.10 14.90
CA HIS A 287 10.09 1.34 13.80
C HIS A 287 9.59 -0.09 13.84
N VAL A 288 9.22 -0.62 12.68
CA VAL A 288 8.75 -1.98 12.50
C VAL A 288 9.51 -2.67 11.37
N THR A 289 9.18 -3.91 11.10
CA THR A 289 9.84 -4.74 10.08
C THR A 289 9.35 -4.42 8.67
N TYR A 290 9.86 -5.15 7.70
CA TYR A 290 9.62 -5.01 6.26
C TYR A 290 8.55 -5.99 5.77
N ASP A 291 8.06 -5.78 4.55
CA ASP A 291 7.07 -6.63 3.90
C ASP A 291 7.62 -8.03 3.58
N GLY A 292 6.82 -9.05 3.81
CA GLY A 292 7.23 -10.45 3.73
C GLY A 292 7.95 -11.01 4.98
N HIS A 293 8.31 -10.18 5.96
CA HIS A 293 8.79 -10.68 7.25
C HIS A 293 7.65 -11.36 8.03
N PRO A 294 7.90 -12.49 8.75
CA PRO A 294 6.83 -13.17 9.49
C PRO A 294 6.04 -12.28 10.47
N ASP A 295 6.64 -11.21 10.97
CA ASP A 295 5.98 -10.25 11.88
C ASP A 295 5.15 -9.19 11.13
N SER A 296 5.33 -9.01 9.82
CA SER A 296 4.53 -8.06 9.03
C SER A 296 3.04 -8.40 9.06
N TYR A 297 2.70 -9.66 8.99
CA TYR A 297 1.32 -10.14 9.00
C TYR A 297 0.56 -9.83 10.32
N PRO A 298 1.07 -10.20 11.52
CA PRO A 298 0.41 -9.80 12.75
C PRO A 298 0.47 -8.29 13.01
N LEU A 299 1.47 -7.55 12.53
CA LEU A 299 1.48 -6.09 12.58
C LEU A 299 0.36 -5.47 11.73
N HIS A 300 0.10 -6.03 10.54
CA HIS A 300 -1.02 -5.60 9.71
C HIS A 300 -2.37 -5.82 10.41
N ILE A 301 -2.60 -6.99 11.02
CA ILE A 301 -3.78 -7.24 11.84
C ILE A 301 -3.85 -6.29 13.04
N THR A 302 -2.73 -6.00 13.67
CA THR A 302 -2.64 -5.02 14.77
C THR A 302 -3.06 -3.62 14.32
N SER A 303 -2.67 -3.21 13.12
CA SER A 303 -3.10 -1.93 12.52
C SER A 303 -4.63 -1.87 12.38
N LYS A 304 -5.27 -2.94 11.90
CA LYS A 304 -6.74 -3.02 11.80
C LYS A 304 -7.44 -2.96 13.18
N ILE A 305 -6.87 -3.60 14.18
CA ILE A 305 -7.41 -3.56 15.56
C ILE A 305 -7.31 -2.16 16.15
N LEU A 306 -6.18 -1.48 15.95
CA LEU A 306 -5.94 -0.15 16.51
C LEU A 306 -6.68 0.96 15.77
N SER A 307 -6.81 0.89 14.44
CA SER A 307 -7.14 2.07 13.65
C SER A 307 -8.21 1.89 12.57
N ASP A 308 -8.54 0.65 12.15
CA ASP A 308 -9.45 0.46 11.03
C ASP A 308 -10.92 0.54 11.45
N GLY A 309 -11.53 1.69 11.12
CA GLY A 309 -12.92 2.00 11.41
C GLY A 309 -13.13 2.65 12.78
N GLN A 310 -14.32 3.23 12.96
CA GLN A 310 -14.67 4.03 14.16
C GLN A 310 -14.69 3.20 15.46
N SER A 311 -14.89 1.90 15.37
CA SER A 311 -14.88 0.99 16.52
C SER A 311 -13.49 0.45 16.88
N ALA A 312 -12.46 0.81 16.13
CA ALA A 312 -11.07 0.48 16.44
C ALA A 312 -10.62 1.20 17.71
N ARG A 313 -9.59 0.68 18.39
CA ARG A 313 -9.21 1.14 19.74
C ARG A 313 -8.86 2.61 19.80
N ILE A 314 -8.06 3.12 18.85
CA ILE A 314 -7.60 4.53 18.85
C ILE A 314 -8.76 5.50 18.61
N PRO A 315 -9.55 5.43 17.53
CA PRO A 315 -10.70 6.33 17.34
C PRO A 315 -11.69 6.22 18.50
N ARG A 316 -12.03 5.01 18.92
CA ARG A 316 -12.96 4.79 20.01
C ARG A 316 -12.50 5.45 21.32
N SER A 317 -11.25 5.22 21.72
CA SER A 317 -10.69 5.74 22.97
C SER A 317 -10.52 7.26 22.93
N LEU A 318 -9.89 7.80 21.90
CA LEU A 318 -9.50 9.21 21.88
C LEU A 318 -10.60 10.15 21.41
N VAL A 319 -11.42 9.73 20.45
CA VAL A 319 -12.47 10.60 19.88
C VAL A 319 -13.78 10.44 20.65
N TYR A 320 -14.26 9.20 20.83
CA TYR A 320 -15.61 8.98 21.36
C TYR A 320 -15.67 8.90 22.87
N GLU A 321 -14.77 8.17 23.53
CA GLU A 321 -14.83 7.95 24.99
C GLU A 321 -14.20 9.12 25.76
N LYS A 322 -12.93 9.44 25.46
CA LYS A 322 -12.18 10.46 26.22
C LYS A 322 -12.33 11.89 25.66
N ARG A 323 -12.75 12.02 24.41
CA ARG A 323 -12.91 13.30 23.70
C ARG A 323 -11.67 14.17 23.78
N LEU A 324 -10.51 13.57 23.54
CA LEU A 324 -9.21 14.23 23.51
C LEU A 324 -8.82 14.70 22.11
N ALA A 325 -9.39 14.08 21.09
CA ALA A 325 -9.07 14.34 19.69
C ALA A 325 -10.33 14.60 18.86
N LEU A 326 -10.23 15.46 17.86
CA LEU A 326 -11.24 15.59 16.80
C LEU A 326 -11.19 14.37 15.86
N THR A 327 -10.00 13.93 15.56
CA THR A 327 -9.74 12.70 14.81
C THR A 327 -8.49 12.03 15.36
N ALA A 328 -8.50 10.70 15.36
CA ALA A 328 -7.35 9.89 15.71
C ALA A 328 -7.32 8.66 14.83
N PHE A 329 -6.15 8.35 14.30
CA PHE A 329 -5.93 7.25 13.37
C PHE A 329 -4.51 6.72 13.52
N GLY A 330 -4.20 5.60 12.88
CA GLY A 330 -2.87 5.03 12.82
C GLY A 330 -2.70 4.21 11.56
N SER A 331 -1.47 3.85 11.27
CA SER A 331 -1.09 2.99 10.16
C SER A 331 0.12 2.15 10.53
N GLY A 332 0.10 0.89 10.13
CA GLY A 332 1.30 0.08 10.04
C GLY A 332 1.76 0.11 8.59
N ASN A 333 2.73 0.96 8.28
CA ASN A 333 3.31 1.02 6.95
C ASN A 333 4.32 -0.11 6.82
N ILE A 334 3.97 -1.11 6.03
CA ILE A 334 4.79 -2.28 5.74
C ILE A 334 5.22 -2.15 4.28
N THR A 335 6.49 -1.95 4.07
CA THR A 335 7.14 -1.64 2.78
C THR A 335 8.33 -2.56 2.56
N GLU A 336 9.00 -2.48 1.42
CA GLU A 336 10.14 -3.35 1.09
C GLU A 336 11.26 -3.30 2.13
N ASP A 337 11.54 -2.12 2.69
CA ASP A 337 12.48 -1.94 3.80
C ASP A 337 11.72 -1.71 5.13
N PRO A 338 12.37 -1.90 6.30
CA PRO A 338 11.77 -1.61 7.60
C PRO A 338 11.23 -0.18 7.68
N ASN A 339 9.98 -0.05 8.13
CA ASN A 339 9.24 1.22 8.13
C ASN A 339 8.62 1.51 9.51
N LEU A 340 7.55 2.28 9.55
CA LEU A 340 6.92 2.77 10.77
C LEU A 340 5.53 2.17 11.01
N PHE A 341 5.25 1.92 12.27
CA PHE A 341 3.91 1.85 12.79
C PHE A 341 3.65 3.13 13.57
N TYR A 342 2.66 3.94 13.19
CA TYR A 342 2.40 5.20 13.86
C TYR A 342 0.93 5.42 14.18
N ALA A 343 0.66 6.28 15.15
CA ALA A 343 -0.66 6.77 15.46
C ALA A 343 -0.62 8.29 15.63
N VAL A 344 -1.71 8.95 15.21
CA VAL A 344 -1.86 10.40 15.19
C VAL A 344 -3.15 10.78 15.91
N ALA A 345 -3.11 11.85 16.68
CA ALA A 345 -4.27 12.52 17.22
C ALA A 345 -4.25 14.01 16.88
N ILE A 346 -5.27 14.51 16.20
CA ILE A 346 -5.52 15.95 16.08
C ILE A 346 -6.29 16.38 17.32
N VAL A 347 -5.64 17.16 18.15
CA VAL A 347 -6.10 17.44 19.53
C VAL A 347 -7.37 18.32 19.52
N GLN A 348 -8.34 17.93 20.33
CA GLN A 348 -9.59 18.69 20.52
C GLN A 348 -9.28 20.08 21.10
N PRO A 349 -9.93 21.16 20.64
CA PRO A 349 -9.81 22.47 21.26
C PRO A 349 -10.03 22.45 22.78
N GLY A 350 -9.12 23.06 23.53
CA GLY A 350 -9.15 23.11 25.00
C GLY A 350 -8.60 21.82 25.67
N ARG A 351 -8.10 20.87 24.92
CA ARG A 351 -7.41 19.67 25.45
C ARG A 351 -5.89 19.82 25.32
N SER A 352 -5.19 19.10 26.19
CA SER A 352 -3.74 19.09 26.20
C SER A 352 -3.15 18.07 25.21
N PRO A 353 -2.13 18.43 24.41
CA PRO A 353 -1.34 17.47 23.64
C PRO A 353 -0.76 16.33 24.49
N ALA A 354 -0.35 16.62 25.73
CA ALA A 354 0.18 15.62 26.65
C ALA A 354 -0.88 14.56 27.05
N GLU A 355 -2.15 14.96 27.23
CA GLU A 355 -3.25 14.01 27.50
C GLU A 355 -3.51 13.12 26.29
N ALA A 356 -3.47 13.68 25.06
CA ALA A 356 -3.63 12.90 23.83
C ALA A 356 -2.46 11.93 23.62
N GLU A 357 -1.22 12.34 23.87
CA GLU A 357 -0.04 11.48 23.87
C GLU A 357 -0.19 10.29 24.84
N ALA A 358 -0.49 10.59 26.11
CA ALA A 358 -0.67 9.57 27.12
C ALA A 358 -1.75 8.55 26.72
N ALA A 359 -2.83 9.02 26.11
CA ALA A 359 -3.92 8.17 25.65
C ALA A 359 -3.52 7.31 24.44
N LEU A 360 -2.76 7.84 23.46
CA LEU A 360 -2.22 7.08 22.35
C LEU A 360 -1.27 5.98 22.86
N ILE A 361 -0.30 6.35 23.69
CA ILE A 361 0.65 5.39 24.27
C ILE A 361 -0.07 4.29 25.05
N ALA A 362 -1.12 4.64 25.81
CA ALA A 362 -1.89 3.68 26.59
C ALA A 362 -2.55 2.60 25.70
N GLU A 363 -3.00 2.92 24.49
CA GLU A 363 -3.57 1.91 23.59
C GLU A 363 -2.52 0.91 23.09
N PHE A 364 -1.28 1.34 22.84
CA PHE A 364 -0.16 0.45 22.52
C PHE A 364 0.26 -0.40 23.73
N GLU A 365 0.30 0.20 24.93
CA GLU A 365 0.66 -0.52 26.16
C GLU A 365 -0.36 -1.62 26.51
N LYS A 366 -1.67 -1.35 26.31
CA LYS A 366 -2.71 -2.38 26.51
C LYS A 366 -2.48 -3.61 25.65
N LEU A 367 -2.03 -3.46 24.39
CA LEU A 367 -1.73 -4.61 23.52
C LEU A 367 -0.60 -5.50 24.06
N LYS A 368 0.34 -4.91 24.82
CA LYS A 368 1.45 -5.67 25.44
C LYS A 368 1.04 -6.38 26.72
N GLN A 369 0.15 -5.75 27.48
CA GLN A 369 -0.25 -6.24 28.80
C GLN A 369 -1.34 -7.31 28.70
N GLU A 370 -2.32 -7.10 27.83
CA GLU A 370 -3.50 -7.96 27.71
C GLU A 370 -3.64 -8.45 26.26
N PRO A 371 -3.94 -9.73 26.06
CA PRO A 371 -4.32 -10.22 24.74
C PRO A 371 -5.54 -9.48 24.21
N VAL A 372 -5.60 -9.24 22.90
CA VAL A 372 -6.80 -8.74 22.24
C VAL A 372 -7.94 -9.76 22.40
N THR A 373 -9.17 -9.29 22.46
CA THR A 373 -10.32 -10.18 22.54
C THR A 373 -10.50 -10.98 21.25
N GLY A 374 -11.10 -12.18 21.35
CA GLY A 374 -11.44 -12.98 20.18
C GLY A 374 -12.32 -12.22 19.16
N GLY A 375 -13.21 -11.35 19.65
CA GLY A 375 -14.06 -10.52 18.81
C GLY A 375 -13.27 -9.44 18.03
N GLU A 376 -12.30 -8.79 18.65
CA GLU A 376 -11.42 -7.81 17.98
C GLU A 376 -10.59 -8.47 16.90
N LEU A 377 -9.97 -9.62 17.22
CA LEU A 377 -9.18 -10.38 16.26
C LEU A 377 -10.04 -10.85 15.08
N GLN A 378 -11.23 -11.41 15.35
CA GLN A 378 -12.12 -11.89 14.29
C GLN A 378 -12.58 -10.75 13.38
N ARG A 379 -12.92 -9.58 13.94
CA ARG A 379 -13.25 -8.39 13.16
C ARG A 379 -12.11 -7.98 12.24
N ALA A 380 -10.89 -7.90 12.75
CA ALA A 380 -9.71 -7.53 11.97
C ALA A 380 -9.43 -8.54 10.85
N LYS A 381 -9.56 -9.83 11.11
CA LYS A 381 -9.46 -10.89 10.09
C LYS A 381 -10.55 -10.79 9.03
N ASN A 382 -11.79 -10.49 9.41
CA ASN A 382 -12.89 -10.31 8.46
C ASN A 382 -12.67 -9.06 7.57
N GLN A 383 -12.14 -7.97 8.14
CA GLN A 383 -11.75 -6.78 7.38
C GLN A 383 -10.63 -7.11 6.39
N PHE A 384 -9.59 -7.83 6.83
CA PHE A 384 -8.53 -8.29 5.95
C PHE A 384 -9.09 -9.19 4.83
N ALA A 385 -9.91 -10.21 5.16
CA ALA A 385 -10.47 -11.14 4.18
C ALA A 385 -11.31 -10.41 3.12
N ARG A 386 -12.12 -9.43 3.54
CA ARG A 386 -12.86 -8.57 2.62
C ARG A 386 -11.91 -7.83 1.68
N ASP A 387 -10.91 -7.14 2.23
CA ASP A 387 -9.98 -6.32 1.45
C ASP A 387 -9.17 -7.18 0.48
N TYR A 388 -8.75 -8.36 0.91
CA TYR A 388 -8.01 -9.32 0.10
C TYR A 388 -8.84 -9.88 -1.06
N ILE A 389 -10.13 -10.16 -0.83
CA ILE A 389 -11.02 -10.68 -1.87
C ILE A 389 -11.37 -9.57 -2.87
N VAL A 390 -11.82 -8.41 -2.37
CA VAL A 390 -12.19 -7.26 -3.21
C VAL A 390 -10.98 -6.76 -4.01
N GLY A 391 -9.79 -6.72 -3.39
CA GLY A 391 -8.53 -6.36 -4.05
C GLY A 391 -8.03 -7.38 -5.09
N ARG A 392 -8.87 -8.33 -5.52
CA ARG A 392 -8.57 -9.33 -6.58
C ARG A 392 -9.71 -9.48 -7.58
N GLU A 393 -10.70 -8.58 -7.55
CA GLU A 393 -11.86 -8.69 -8.44
C GLU A 393 -11.54 -8.21 -9.86
N SER A 394 -10.85 -7.08 -10.00
CA SER A 394 -10.53 -6.52 -11.31
C SER A 394 -9.21 -7.05 -11.87
N ASN A 395 -9.04 -6.97 -13.20
CA ASN A 395 -7.78 -7.29 -13.86
C ASN A 395 -6.63 -6.40 -13.35
N GLN A 396 -6.91 -5.14 -13.04
CA GLN A 396 -5.95 -4.22 -12.42
C GLN A 396 -5.50 -4.71 -11.05
N ASP A 397 -6.42 -5.13 -10.19
CA ASP A 397 -6.10 -5.60 -8.84
C ASP A 397 -5.31 -6.92 -8.86
N LYS A 398 -5.67 -7.84 -9.76
CA LYS A 398 -4.92 -9.08 -9.98
C LYS A 398 -3.48 -8.78 -10.44
N ALA A 399 -3.33 -7.85 -11.39
CA ALA A 399 -2.02 -7.42 -11.87
C ALA A 399 -1.18 -6.80 -10.74
N LEU A 400 -1.80 -5.98 -9.88
CA LEU A 400 -1.16 -5.36 -8.73
C LEU A 400 -0.59 -6.42 -7.77
N HIS A 401 -1.38 -7.41 -7.38
CA HIS A 401 -0.93 -8.48 -6.48
C HIS A 401 0.21 -9.32 -7.07
N LEU A 402 0.10 -9.71 -8.34
CA LEU A 402 1.13 -10.51 -9.01
C LEU A 402 2.44 -9.73 -9.15
N ALA A 403 2.35 -8.46 -9.57
CA ALA A 403 3.51 -7.62 -9.75
C ALA A 403 4.19 -7.28 -8.42
N HIS A 404 3.41 -6.95 -7.38
CA HIS A 404 3.92 -6.69 -6.04
C HIS A 404 4.72 -7.89 -5.50
N ALA A 405 4.15 -9.10 -5.54
CA ALA A 405 4.83 -10.32 -5.13
C ALA A 405 6.14 -10.56 -5.92
N ALA A 406 6.12 -10.31 -7.23
CA ALA A 406 7.30 -10.48 -8.07
C ALA A 406 8.36 -9.41 -7.85
N VAL A 407 7.98 -8.15 -7.58
CA VAL A 407 8.91 -7.02 -7.43
C VAL A 407 9.42 -6.92 -6.00
N ILE A 408 8.52 -6.82 -5.03
CA ILE A 408 8.86 -6.54 -3.63
C ILE A 408 9.32 -7.80 -2.89
N HIS A 409 8.59 -8.91 -3.02
CA HIS A 409 9.01 -10.17 -2.39
C HIS A 409 10.04 -10.94 -3.24
N ASN A 410 10.22 -10.55 -4.49
CA ASN A 410 11.01 -11.31 -5.48
C ASN A 410 10.60 -12.80 -5.58
N ASP A 411 9.37 -13.10 -5.20
CA ASP A 411 8.75 -14.43 -5.23
C ASP A 411 7.26 -14.31 -5.52
N ILE A 412 6.86 -14.54 -6.78
CA ILE A 412 5.48 -14.43 -7.21
C ILE A 412 4.53 -15.41 -6.50
N THR A 413 5.06 -16.52 -5.94
CA THR A 413 4.23 -17.53 -5.26
C THR A 413 3.62 -16.99 -3.96
N THR A 414 4.18 -15.94 -3.39
CA THR A 414 3.65 -15.30 -2.18
C THR A 414 2.29 -14.65 -2.42
N ALA A 415 1.96 -14.28 -3.66
CA ALA A 415 0.68 -13.67 -4.00
C ALA A 415 -0.55 -14.46 -3.51
N ASP A 416 -0.48 -15.79 -3.48
CA ASP A 416 -1.59 -16.65 -3.04
C ASP A 416 -1.43 -17.18 -1.61
N GLY A 417 -0.24 -17.10 -1.02
CA GLY A 417 0.05 -17.66 0.30
C GLY A 417 -0.45 -16.83 1.48
N GLU A 418 -0.58 -15.53 1.30
CA GLU A 418 -0.84 -14.58 2.38
C GLU A 418 -2.18 -14.79 3.08
N PHE A 419 -3.24 -15.15 2.36
CA PHE A 419 -4.56 -15.34 2.94
C PHE A 419 -4.57 -16.36 4.08
N GLU A 420 -3.90 -17.48 3.91
CA GLU A 420 -3.77 -18.51 4.95
C GLU A 420 -2.97 -18.00 6.15
N ILE A 421 -1.86 -17.27 5.90
CA ILE A 421 -1.03 -16.71 6.96
C ILE A 421 -1.88 -15.77 7.84
N PHE A 422 -2.60 -14.83 7.23
CA PHE A 422 -3.44 -13.86 7.95
C PHE A 422 -4.59 -14.52 8.72
N THR A 423 -5.23 -15.53 8.13
CA THR A 423 -6.34 -16.23 8.80
C THR A 423 -5.89 -17.06 9.99
N ASN A 424 -4.62 -17.48 10.03
CA ASN A 424 -4.04 -18.25 11.12
C ASN A 424 -3.43 -17.42 12.26
N ILE A 425 -3.34 -16.09 12.13
CA ILE A 425 -2.83 -15.21 13.19
C ILE A 425 -3.65 -15.38 14.47
N THR A 426 -2.98 -15.47 15.62
CA THR A 426 -3.57 -15.63 16.93
C THR A 426 -3.51 -14.34 17.76
N THR A 427 -4.25 -14.30 18.87
CA THR A 427 -4.16 -13.20 19.85
C THR A 427 -2.76 -13.11 20.46
N ALA A 428 -2.08 -14.25 20.59
CA ALA A 428 -0.71 -14.34 21.10
C ALA A 428 0.29 -13.71 20.10
N ASP A 429 0.09 -13.87 18.80
CA ASP A 429 0.94 -13.23 17.78
C ASP A 429 0.83 -11.71 17.82
N VAL A 430 -0.40 -11.18 17.94
CA VAL A 430 -0.65 -9.73 18.11
C VAL A 430 0.07 -9.22 19.37
N GLN A 431 -0.04 -9.92 20.49
CA GLN A 431 0.64 -9.52 21.73
C GLN A 431 2.16 -9.62 21.62
N ARG A 432 2.68 -10.64 20.96
CA ARG A 432 4.11 -10.85 20.73
C ARG A 432 4.71 -9.69 19.93
N VAL A 433 4.12 -9.32 18.78
CA VAL A 433 4.62 -8.20 17.98
C VAL A 433 4.48 -6.87 18.73
N ALA A 434 3.41 -6.68 19.50
CA ALA A 434 3.27 -5.49 20.34
C ALA A 434 4.42 -5.37 21.36
N ARG A 435 4.82 -6.46 22.01
CA ARG A 435 5.95 -6.48 22.94
C ARG A 435 7.29 -6.29 22.24
N THR A 436 7.44 -6.81 21.04
CA THR A 436 8.68 -6.70 20.26
C THR A 436 8.92 -5.26 19.79
N TYR A 437 7.91 -4.62 19.22
CA TYR A 437 8.09 -3.35 18.51
C TYR A 437 7.65 -2.12 19.32
N PHE A 438 6.58 -2.19 20.13
CA PHE A 438 6.00 -1.00 20.78
C PHE A 438 6.61 -0.75 22.16
N ASN A 439 7.93 -0.67 22.22
CA ASN A 439 8.66 -0.38 23.46
C ASN A 439 9.19 1.06 23.48
N ALA A 440 9.45 1.59 24.69
CA ALA A 440 9.84 2.98 24.85
C ALA A 440 11.16 3.33 24.13
N ALA A 441 12.12 2.40 24.06
CA ALA A 441 13.39 2.64 23.38
C ALA A 441 13.22 2.83 21.87
N ASN A 442 12.19 2.21 21.28
CA ASN A 442 11.87 2.26 19.85
C ASN A 442 10.87 3.38 19.50
N ARG A 443 10.40 4.15 20.49
CA ARG A 443 9.34 5.13 20.31
C ARG A 443 9.86 6.50 19.85
N VAL A 444 9.13 7.10 18.90
CA VAL A 444 9.28 8.49 18.50
C VAL A 444 7.98 9.24 18.84
N VAL A 445 8.07 10.32 19.57
CA VAL A 445 6.94 11.18 19.92
C VAL A 445 7.14 12.56 19.28
N ILE A 446 6.17 13.02 18.53
CA ILE A 446 6.21 14.33 17.88
C ILE A 446 4.99 15.14 18.32
N HIS A 447 5.23 16.29 18.94
CA HIS A 447 4.21 17.30 19.16
C HIS A 447 4.31 18.35 18.06
N ILE A 448 3.25 18.52 17.30
CA ILE A 448 3.15 19.54 16.27
C ILE A 448 2.19 20.62 16.79
N LEU A 449 2.74 21.76 17.12
CA LEU A 449 2.00 22.85 17.75
C LEU A 449 1.67 23.94 16.73
N PRO A 450 0.52 24.62 16.85
CA PRO A 450 0.23 25.80 16.07
C PRO A 450 1.32 26.86 16.27
N LYS A 451 1.87 27.41 15.19
CA LYS A 451 2.71 28.61 15.29
C LYS A 451 1.92 29.67 16.02
N GLY A 452 2.49 30.21 17.09
CA GLY A 452 1.88 31.33 17.82
C GLY A 452 1.47 32.40 16.79
N THR A 453 0.19 32.77 16.79
CA THR A 453 -0.26 33.96 16.09
C THR A 453 0.45 35.12 16.77
N GLY A 454 1.62 35.49 16.27
CA GLY A 454 2.27 36.72 16.69
C GLY A 454 1.22 37.79 16.60
N SER A 455 1.01 38.50 17.72
CA SER A 455 0.08 39.63 17.81
C SER A 455 0.25 40.52 16.59
N ARG A 456 -0.77 40.50 15.71
CA ARG A 456 -0.95 41.56 14.71
C ARG A 456 -1.39 42.82 15.39
#